data_48449bd6bc9c5c61f454879306b25f1c
#
_entry.id   48449bd6bc9c5c61f454879306b25f1c
#
_cell.length_a   1.000
_cell.length_b   1.000
_cell.length_c   1.000
_cell.angle_alpha   90.00
_cell.angle_beta   90.00
_cell.angle_gamma   90.00
#
_symmetry.space_group_name_H-M   'P 1'
#
loop_
_entity.id
_entity.type
_entity.pdbx_description
1 polymer ?
#
loop_
_entity_poly.entity_id
_entity_poly.type
_entity_poly.pdbx_seq_one_letter_code
_entity_poly.pdbx_strand_id
1 'polypeptide(L)'
;MNDKKDKGKNMLNLGKKLEKQGQELELDPKKVKALKQQQQKDDKKVKLLRSIFLLDSHNNIKRNSIKNVVAILENDPIFKGAFQYNKFSEENEITKDISKLHINKGSFVDAYNDEIANYIENQQEYDHVIFDKNRIESAINIVSQRHAFNPMVDYMENAFKKYDGQRRLDDFFPKFLGVEKSAVTSLITRLWFMGGVAKVYHPLTKIDQSLDLVGSQGIGKTTLLQNLAPMGLYTDQFNSVTDKDDLGNLIGMFIVNDDEMAATSKSSFEEIKRFLTDNNFKYRPPYAKHPKQFIKKFIFARTTNNRTYLKDKTGTRRFLPLMTHKSLQELNPVTDLTPDYVQQIWGETVWLYKQAKDPFLLSPKQNELLENHRKQFEYVDSAEDELADVLYNDFHDADFIPTHELMFKLCNYKDTKIRNLMDNVFNYESKKRGYYNGKQVRGFKKRH
;
A
#
# COMPACT_ATOMS: atom_id res chain seq x y z
N MET A 1 34.40 15.91 -12.68
CA MET A 1 35.53 15.99 -11.69
C MET A 1 36.56 14.88 -11.85
N ASN A 2 36.22 13.75 -12.47
CA ASN A 2 37.16 12.62 -12.70
C ASN A 2 38.12 12.82 -13.89
N ASP A 3 37.75 13.56 -14.90
CA ASP A 3 38.60 13.89 -16.04
C ASP A 3 39.91 14.59 -15.66
N LYS A 4 39.92 15.29 -14.52
CA LYS A 4 41.11 15.91 -13.97
C LYS A 4 42.03 14.96 -13.19
N LYS A 5 41.48 13.85 -12.60
CA LYS A 5 42.25 12.85 -11.84
C LYS A 5 43.00 11.89 -12.76
N ASP A 6 42.35 11.44 -13.84
CA ASP A 6 42.97 10.56 -14.83
C ASP A 6 43.99 11.30 -15.69
N LYS A 7 43.72 12.55 -16.06
CA LYS A 7 44.71 13.41 -16.71
C LYS A 7 45.93 13.67 -15.82
N GLY A 8 45.74 13.77 -14.49
CA GLY A 8 46.85 13.94 -13.54
C GLY A 8 47.74 12.70 -13.39
N LYS A 9 47.15 11.49 -13.30
CA LYS A 9 47.91 10.22 -13.27
C LYS A 9 48.65 9.96 -14.58
N ASN A 10 47.98 10.20 -15.70
CA ASN A 10 48.63 10.09 -17.02
C ASN A 10 49.74 11.11 -17.23
N MET A 11 49.59 12.36 -16.74
CA MET A 11 50.66 13.36 -16.81
C MET A 11 51.87 13.02 -15.91
N LEU A 12 51.62 12.45 -14.70
CA LEU A 12 52.73 12.00 -13.82
C LEU A 12 53.48 10.80 -14.40
N ASN A 13 52.77 9.85 -15.01
CA ASN A 13 53.38 8.71 -15.69
C ASN A 13 54.07 9.13 -17.00
N LEU A 14 53.51 10.10 -17.73
CA LEU A 14 54.12 10.71 -18.88
C LEU A 14 55.39 11.51 -18.47
N GLY A 15 55.32 12.27 -17.36
CA GLY A 15 56.45 12.98 -16.78
C GLY A 15 57.63 12.05 -16.43
N LYS A 16 57.35 10.92 -15.75
CA LYS A 16 58.37 9.89 -15.45
C LYS A 16 58.93 9.20 -16.70
N LYS A 17 58.12 9.06 -17.75
CA LYS A 17 58.57 8.49 -19.02
C LYS A 17 59.39 9.48 -19.85
N LEU A 18 59.12 10.77 -19.73
CA LEU A 18 59.80 11.85 -20.39
C LEU A 18 61.10 12.26 -19.65
N GLU A 19 61.16 12.18 -18.29
CA GLU A 19 62.40 12.30 -17.50
C GLU A 19 63.43 11.22 -17.92
N LYS A 20 62.95 10.00 -18.23
CA LYS A 20 63.79 8.94 -18.78
C LYS A 20 64.28 9.22 -20.22
N GLN A 21 63.65 10.16 -20.93
CA GLN A 21 63.98 10.55 -22.30
C GLN A 21 64.63 11.92 -22.38
N GLY A 22 65.05 12.55 -21.24
CA GLY A 22 65.75 13.80 -21.21
C GLY A 22 64.94 15.05 -21.60
N GLN A 23 63.61 15.01 -21.53
CA GLN A 23 62.77 16.16 -21.79
C GLN A 23 62.13 16.65 -20.44
N GLU A 24 62.56 17.79 -19.91
CA GLU A 24 61.96 18.47 -18.76
C GLU A 24 60.65 19.11 -19.17
N LEU A 25 59.57 18.61 -18.59
CA LEU A 25 58.29 19.30 -18.58
C LEU A 25 58.21 20.12 -17.26
N GLU A 26 58.26 21.45 -17.34
CA GLU A 26 58.01 22.36 -16.22
C GLU A 26 56.53 22.22 -15.75
N LEU A 27 56.29 21.31 -14.84
CA LEU A 27 54.99 21.21 -14.13
C LEU A 27 54.99 22.19 -12.95
N ASP A 28 54.00 23.05 -12.85
CA ASP A 28 53.80 23.98 -11.73
C ASP A 28 54.01 23.25 -10.38
N PRO A 29 55.02 23.66 -9.58
CA PRO A 29 55.38 23.00 -8.31
C PRO A 29 54.19 22.87 -7.33
N LYS A 30 53.23 23.81 -7.38
CA LYS A 30 52.00 23.76 -6.58
C LYS A 30 51.07 22.64 -7.02
N LYS A 31 50.92 22.41 -8.32
CA LYS A 31 50.13 21.30 -8.88
C LYS A 31 50.75 19.94 -8.57
N VAL A 32 52.07 19.82 -8.66
CA VAL A 32 52.80 18.59 -8.31
C VAL A 32 52.67 18.25 -6.84
N LYS A 33 52.74 19.27 -5.94
CA LYS A 33 52.57 19.09 -4.50
C LYS A 33 51.11 18.66 -4.17
N ALA A 34 50.11 19.26 -4.80
CA ALA A 34 48.72 18.89 -4.63
C ALA A 34 48.43 17.46 -5.11
N LEU A 35 49.00 17.05 -6.24
CA LEU A 35 48.87 15.69 -6.77
C LEU A 35 49.54 14.64 -5.86
N LYS A 36 50.73 14.94 -5.33
CA LYS A 36 51.44 14.06 -4.36
C LYS A 36 50.66 13.93 -3.06
N GLN A 37 50.07 15.01 -2.55
CA GLN A 37 49.22 14.96 -1.34
C GLN A 37 47.93 14.17 -1.56
N GLN A 38 47.34 14.28 -2.74
CA GLN A 38 46.16 13.52 -3.10
C GLN A 38 46.50 12.02 -3.23
N GLN A 39 47.61 11.70 -3.87
CA GLN A 39 48.07 10.30 -4.02
C GLN A 39 48.39 9.66 -2.66
N GLN A 40 49.06 10.39 -1.73
CA GLN A 40 49.31 9.90 -0.38
C GLN A 40 48.01 9.65 0.43
N LYS A 41 46.95 10.46 0.22
CA LYS A 41 45.64 10.23 0.82
C LYS A 41 44.95 9.00 0.23
N ASP A 42 45.04 8.83 -1.07
CA ASP A 42 44.46 7.68 -1.78
C ASP A 42 45.18 6.38 -1.37
N ASP A 43 46.54 6.39 -1.28
CA ASP A 43 47.37 5.25 -0.81
C ASP A 43 47.05 4.85 0.65
N LYS A 44 46.90 5.83 1.55
CA LYS A 44 46.48 5.55 2.93
C LYS A 44 45.08 4.91 3.00
N LYS A 45 44.17 5.37 2.18
CA LYS A 45 42.81 4.84 2.10
C LYS A 45 42.80 3.40 1.56
N VAL A 46 43.59 3.13 0.53
CA VAL A 46 43.74 1.78 -0.03
C VAL A 46 44.36 0.82 1.00
N LYS A 47 45.38 1.24 1.74
CA LYS A 47 45.97 0.44 2.84
C LYS A 47 44.96 0.15 3.93
N LEU A 48 44.15 1.14 4.30
CA LEU A 48 43.11 0.96 5.30
C LEU A 48 42.01 -0.02 4.83
N LEU A 49 41.57 0.10 3.58
CA LEU A 49 40.59 -0.81 2.97
C LEU A 49 41.17 -2.25 2.88
N ARG A 50 42.44 -2.42 2.50
CA ARG A 50 43.07 -3.75 2.46
C ARG A 50 43.15 -4.43 3.82
N SER A 51 43.28 -3.67 4.91
CA SER A 51 43.33 -4.24 6.27
C SER A 51 42.02 -4.89 6.72
N ILE A 52 40.89 -4.55 6.09
CA ILE A 52 39.56 -5.11 6.43
C ILE A 52 39.17 -6.26 5.53
N PHE A 53 39.88 -6.50 4.42
CA PHE A 53 39.57 -7.60 3.51
C PHE A 53 40.10 -8.95 4.03
N LEU A 54 39.37 -10.00 3.70
CA LEU A 54 39.87 -11.37 3.80
C LEU A 54 40.69 -11.65 2.53
N LEU A 55 41.92 -12.03 2.74
CA LEU A 55 42.86 -12.37 1.68
C LEU A 55 43.02 -13.89 1.53
N ASP A 56 43.40 -14.36 0.35
CA ASP A 56 43.75 -15.75 0.09
C ASP A 56 45.25 -16.02 0.46
N SER A 57 45.70 -17.25 0.22
CA SER A 57 47.10 -17.65 0.49
C SER A 57 48.12 -16.91 -0.33
N HIS A 58 47.75 -16.25 -1.41
CA HIS A 58 48.57 -15.45 -2.31
C HIS A 58 48.46 -13.94 -2.04
N ASN A 59 47.81 -13.56 -0.94
CA ASN A 59 47.60 -12.16 -0.54
C ASN A 59 46.67 -11.37 -1.49
N ASN A 60 45.85 -12.05 -2.30
CA ASN A 60 44.81 -11.43 -3.12
C ASN A 60 43.47 -11.35 -2.35
N ILE A 61 42.64 -10.39 -2.77
CA ILE A 61 41.29 -10.26 -2.20
C ILE A 61 40.48 -11.54 -2.49
N LYS A 62 40.00 -12.20 -1.40
CA LYS A 62 39.29 -13.47 -1.53
C LYS A 62 37.94 -13.28 -2.24
N ARG A 63 37.85 -13.73 -3.51
CA ARG A 63 36.67 -13.58 -4.38
C ARG A 63 35.41 -14.27 -3.91
N ASN A 64 35.55 -15.28 -3.02
CA ASN A 64 34.42 -16.03 -2.47
C ASN A 64 33.87 -15.43 -1.18
N SER A 65 34.31 -14.22 -0.76
CA SER A 65 33.95 -13.61 0.51
C SER A 65 32.86 -12.57 0.37
N ILE A 66 31.68 -12.83 0.91
CA ILE A 66 30.61 -11.82 1.06
C ILE A 66 31.11 -10.65 1.94
N LYS A 67 31.93 -10.93 2.96
CA LYS A 67 32.51 -9.91 3.84
C LYS A 67 33.28 -8.86 3.05
N ASN A 68 34.02 -9.27 2.01
CA ASN A 68 34.78 -8.34 1.19
C ASN A 68 33.86 -7.41 0.38
N VAL A 69 32.80 -7.95 -0.19
CA VAL A 69 31.80 -7.11 -0.91
C VAL A 69 31.12 -6.15 0.05
N VAL A 70 30.70 -6.60 1.23
CA VAL A 70 30.12 -5.74 2.28
C VAL A 70 31.10 -4.62 2.65
N ALA A 71 32.38 -4.95 2.83
CA ALA A 71 33.41 -3.94 3.15
C ALA A 71 33.56 -2.89 2.04
N ILE A 72 33.46 -3.28 0.76
CA ILE A 72 33.46 -2.34 -0.37
C ILE A 72 32.21 -1.44 -0.31
N LEU A 73 31.02 -2.03 -0.19
CA LEU A 73 29.76 -1.28 -0.21
C LEU A 73 29.65 -0.28 0.97
N GLU A 74 30.21 -0.61 2.13
CA GLU A 74 30.19 0.27 3.31
C GLU A 74 31.26 1.37 3.30
N ASN A 75 32.40 1.14 2.61
CA ASN A 75 33.56 2.04 2.73
C ASN A 75 33.92 2.78 1.45
N ASP A 76 33.58 2.26 0.26
CA ASP A 76 33.80 2.98 -0.98
C ASP A 76 32.91 4.25 -1.02
N PRO A 77 33.48 5.43 -1.28
CA PRO A 77 32.74 6.69 -1.35
C PRO A 77 31.56 6.69 -2.32
N ILE A 78 31.62 5.89 -3.36
CA ILE A 78 30.53 5.77 -4.33
C ILE A 78 29.32 5.08 -3.72
N PHE A 79 29.57 4.03 -2.94
CA PHE A 79 28.51 3.17 -2.38
C PHE A 79 28.11 3.54 -0.95
N LYS A 80 29.03 4.17 -0.19
CA LYS A 80 28.78 4.48 1.21
C LYS A 80 27.48 5.22 1.41
N GLY A 81 26.58 4.62 2.21
CA GLY A 81 25.26 5.14 2.51
C GLY A 81 24.27 5.10 1.34
N ALA A 82 24.59 4.39 0.24
CA ALA A 82 23.69 4.30 -0.91
C ALA A 82 22.58 3.25 -0.74
N PHE A 83 22.79 2.22 0.07
CA PHE A 83 21.88 1.09 0.21
C PHE A 83 21.14 1.13 1.54
N GLN A 84 19.83 1.10 1.51
CA GLN A 84 18.96 1.02 2.68
C GLN A 84 17.80 0.05 2.42
N TYR A 85 17.27 -0.54 3.48
CA TYR A 85 16.08 -1.37 3.41
C TYR A 85 14.86 -0.59 3.89
N ASN A 86 13.90 -0.41 3.02
CA ASN A 86 12.63 0.20 3.35
C ASN A 86 11.73 -0.82 4.06
N LYS A 87 11.52 -0.63 5.37
CA LYS A 87 10.65 -1.51 6.18
C LYS A 87 9.17 -1.42 5.80
N PHE A 88 8.78 -0.36 5.10
CA PHE A 88 7.39 -0.19 4.70
C PHE A 88 7.07 -0.97 3.41
N SER A 89 7.86 -0.78 2.35
CA SER A 89 7.72 -1.53 1.09
C SER A 89 8.34 -2.93 1.13
N GLU A 90 9.20 -3.21 2.13
CA GLU A 90 9.96 -4.46 2.28
C GLU A 90 10.94 -4.72 1.11
N GLU A 91 11.52 -3.63 0.60
CA GLU A 91 12.46 -3.63 -0.53
C GLU A 91 13.77 -2.91 -0.19
N ASN A 92 14.82 -3.26 -0.94
CA ASN A 92 16.05 -2.49 -0.92
C ASN A 92 15.87 -1.22 -1.75
N GLU A 93 16.39 -0.11 -1.25
CA GLU A 93 16.35 1.19 -1.91
C GLU A 93 17.73 1.81 -2.06
N ILE A 94 17.89 2.56 -3.14
CA ILE A 94 19.03 3.43 -3.41
C ILE A 94 18.70 4.84 -2.92
N THR A 95 19.52 5.36 -2.00
CA THR A 95 19.25 6.65 -1.33
C THR A 95 19.76 7.86 -2.11
N LYS A 96 20.67 7.66 -3.05
CA LYS A 96 21.32 8.71 -3.84
C LYS A 96 21.64 8.23 -5.26
N ASP A 97 21.64 9.15 -6.22
CA ASP A 97 22.09 8.85 -7.58
C ASP A 97 23.58 8.51 -7.61
N ILE A 98 23.94 7.42 -8.29
CA ILE A 98 25.32 7.03 -8.59
C ILE A 98 25.52 7.16 -10.09
N SER A 99 25.59 8.39 -10.58
CA SER A 99 25.60 8.73 -12.01
C SER A 99 26.69 8.03 -12.81
N LYS A 100 27.83 7.68 -12.18
CA LYS A 100 28.91 6.93 -12.83
C LYS A 100 28.53 5.50 -13.22
N LEU A 101 27.53 4.94 -12.55
CA LEU A 101 27.08 3.56 -12.72
C LEU A 101 25.66 3.51 -13.29
N HIS A 102 25.12 4.64 -13.75
CA HIS A 102 23.73 4.73 -14.22
C HIS A 102 22.71 4.20 -13.22
N ILE A 103 23.03 4.28 -11.90
CA ILE A 103 22.15 3.88 -10.81
C ILE A 103 21.43 5.10 -10.30
N ASN A 104 20.09 5.09 -10.34
CA ASN A 104 19.26 6.17 -9.88
C ASN A 104 18.74 5.92 -8.46
N LYS A 105 18.48 6.98 -7.74
CA LYS A 105 17.78 6.94 -6.45
C LYS A 105 16.37 6.33 -6.64
N GLY A 106 15.95 5.47 -5.69
CA GLY A 106 14.66 4.77 -5.70
C GLY A 106 14.80 3.27 -5.47
N SER A 107 13.85 2.48 -5.95
CA SER A 107 13.86 1.02 -5.80
C SER A 107 15.09 0.39 -6.45
N PHE A 108 15.67 -0.59 -5.77
CA PHE A 108 16.79 -1.36 -6.30
C PHE A 108 16.29 -2.29 -7.42
N VAL A 109 16.98 -2.28 -8.57
CA VAL A 109 16.68 -3.18 -9.70
C VAL A 109 17.85 -4.12 -9.96
N ASP A 110 17.56 -5.34 -10.42
CA ASP A 110 18.55 -6.41 -10.59
C ASP A 110 19.73 -6.04 -11.52
N ALA A 111 19.48 -5.18 -12.52
CA ALA A 111 20.52 -4.68 -13.42
C ALA A 111 21.65 -3.92 -12.69
N TYR A 112 21.36 -3.34 -11.53
CA TYR A 112 22.37 -2.62 -10.74
C TYR A 112 23.44 -3.55 -10.16
N ASN A 113 23.14 -4.84 -9.99
CA ASN A 113 24.15 -5.83 -9.59
C ASN A 113 25.30 -5.91 -10.63
N ASP A 114 24.95 -5.85 -11.91
CA ASP A 114 25.94 -5.96 -13.00
C ASP A 114 26.80 -4.68 -13.09
N GLU A 115 26.20 -3.51 -12.90
CA GLU A 115 26.93 -2.24 -12.85
C GLU A 115 27.87 -2.16 -11.64
N ILE A 116 27.45 -2.65 -10.49
CA ILE A 116 28.27 -2.73 -9.27
C ILE A 116 29.42 -3.71 -9.48
N ALA A 117 29.17 -4.89 -10.06
CA ALA A 117 30.19 -5.89 -10.38
C ALA A 117 31.25 -5.32 -11.31
N ASN A 118 30.82 -4.73 -12.44
CA ASN A 118 31.67 -4.10 -13.41
C ASN A 118 32.53 -2.97 -12.81
N TYR A 119 31.94 -2.15 -11.95
CA TYR A 119 32.69 -1.11 -11.25
C TYR A 119 33.81 -1.69 -10.39
N ILE A 120 33.50 -2.70 -9.55
CA ILE A 120 34.45 -3.32 -8.63
C ILE A 120 35.61 -3.96 -9.42
N GLU A 121 35.31 -4.71 -10.49
CA GLU A 121 36.27 -5.36 -11.34
C GLU A 121 37.23 -4.35 -12.02
N ASN A 122 36.76 -3.17 -12.37
CA ASN A 122 37.55 -2.14 -13.01
C ASN A 122 38.41 -1.29 -12.04
N GLN A 123 38.29 -1.50 -10.71
CA GLN A 123 39.07 -0.74 -9.74
C GLN A 123 40.39 -1.43 -9.40
N GLN A 124 41.52 -0.76 -9.63
CA GLN A 124 42.83 -1.22 -9.23
C GLN A 124 42.98 -1.41 -7.72
N GLU A 125 42.23 -0.60 -6.93
CA GLU A 125 42.20 -0.68 -5.47
C GLU A 125 41.65 -2.03 -4.95
N TYR A 126 40.93 -2.75 -5.78
CA TYR A 126 40.32 -4.06 -5.46
C TYR A 126 41.02 -5.21 -6.21
N ASP A 127 42.22 -5.01 -6.72
CA ASP A 127 43.02 -6.02 -7.45
C ASP A 127 42.22 -6.64 -8.63
N HIS A 128 41.33 -5.88 -9.26
CA HIS A 128 40.44 -6.35 -10.33
C HIS A 128 39.66 -7.63 -9.96
N VAL A 129 39.24 -7.74 -8.68
CA VAL A 129 38.55 -8.94 -8.19
C VAL A 129 37.16 -9.08 -8.84
N ILE A 130 36.88 -10.29 -9.32
CA ILE A 130 35.59 -10.66 -9.88
C ILE A 130 34.78 -11.34 -8.77
N PHE A 131 33.68 -10.71 -8.34
CA PHE A 131 32.70 -11.30 -7.43
C PHE A 131 31.52 -11.90 -8.21
N ASP A 132 31.06 -13.03 -7.74
CA ASP A 132 29.83 -13.65 -8.22
C ASP A 132 28.61 -12.77 -7.92
N LYS A 133 27.67 -12.68 -8.87
CA LYS A 133 26.45 -11.84 -8.77
C LYS A 133 25.66 -12.12 -7.49
N ASN A 134 25.51 -13.38 -7.08
CA ASN A 134 24.79 -13.76 -5.87
C ASN A 134 25.48 -13.21 -4.60
N ARG A 135 26.80 -13.02 -4.63
CA ARG A 135 27.52 -12.43 -3.48
C ARG A 135 27.31 -10.95 -3.38
N ILE A 136 27.26 -10.27 -4.52
CA ILE A 136 26.93 -8.84 -4.58
C ILE A 136 25.53 -8.61 -4.07
N GLU A 137 24.55 -9.36 -4.55
CA GLU A 137 23.16 -9.32 -4.07
C GLU A 137 23.06 -9.60 -2.57
N SER A 138 23.71 -10.65 -2.09
CA SER A 138 23.74 -10.98 -0.66
C SER A 138 24.38 -9.87 0.18
N ALA A 139 25.43 -9.25 -0.31
CA ALA A 139 26.09 -8.14 0.38
C ALA A 139 25.22 -6.88 0.41
N ILE A 140 24.55 -6.55 -0.70
CA ILE A 140 23.60 -5.45 -0.76
C ILE A 140 22.46 -5.68 0.25
N ASN A 141 21.90 -6.89 0.30
CA ASN A 141 20.88 -7.24 1.29
C ASN A 141 21.39 -7.04 2.73
N ILE A 142 22.60 -7.47 3.04
CA ILE A 142 23.21 -7.30 4.36
C ILE A 142 23.39 -5.82 4.70
N VAL A 143 23.97 -5.03 3.79
CA VAL A 143 24.21 -3.60 4.00
C VAL A 143 22.88 -2.85 4.13
N SER A 144 21.94 -3.12 3.24
CA SER A 144 20.61 -2.50 3.28
C SER A 144 19.89 -2.77 4.61
N GLN A 145 19.90 -4.02 5.08
CA GLN A 145 19.26 -4.39 6.36
C GLN A 145 19.93 -3.71 7.57
N ARG A 146 21.25 -3.50 7.55
CA ARG A 146 21.96 -2.74 8.62
C ARG A 146 21.53 -1.27 8.67
N HIS A 147 21.13 -0.72 7.54
CA HIS A 147 20.69 0.66 7.39
C HIS A 147 19.19 0.75 7.10
N ALA A 148 18.40 -0.17 7.70
CA ALA A 148 16.98 -0.20 7.49
C ALA A 148 16.28 1.02 8.09
N PHE A 149 15.31 1.57 7.36
CA PHE A 149 14.52 2.74 7.74
C PHE A 149 13.03 2.52 7.48
N ASN A 150 12.18 3.39 7.98
CA ASN A 150 10.75 3.35 7.69
C ASN A 150 10.27 4.75 7.28
N PRO A 151 10.16 5.04 5.97
CA PRO A 151 9.82 6.36 5.50
C PRO A 151 8.42 6.83 5.94
N MET A 152 7.49 5.89 6.17
CA MET A 152 6.15 6.24 6.66
C MET A 152 6.17 6.68 8.11
N VAL A 153 6.99 6.05 8.97
CA VAL A 153 7.18 6.51 10.35
C VAL A 153 7.81 7.90 10.36
N ASP A 154 8.85 8.10 9.53
CA ASP A 154 9.53 9.39 9.43
C ASP A 154 8.58 10.49 8.94
N TYR A 155 7.71 10.17 7.95
CA TYR A 155 6.68 11.08 7.48
C TYR A 155 5.69 11.46 8.59
N MET A 156 5.14 10.47 9.30
CA MET A 156 4.16 10.70 10.39
C MET A 156 4.74 11.50 11.55
N GLU A 157 5.98 11.21 11.96
CA GLU A 157 6.66 11.97 12.99
C GLU A 157 6.96 13.42 12.55
N ASN A 158 7.32 13.63 11.27
CA ASN A 158 7.51 14.96 10.72
C ASN A 158 6.20 15.73 10.63
N ALA A 159 5.11 15.09 10.20
CA ALA A 159 3.77 15.67 10.17
C ALA A 159 3.31 16.08 11.57
N PHE A 160 3.54 15.23 12.57
CA PHE A 160 3.24 15.54 13.98
C PHE A 160 4.02 16.75 14.49
N LYS A 161 5.34 16.83 14.20
CA LYS A 161 6.18 17.97 14.61
C LYS A 161 5.75 19.29 13.99
N LYS A 162 5.19 19.25 12.79
CA LYS A 162 4.74 20.44 12.03
C LYS A 162 3.26 20.76 12.24
N TYR A 163 2.53 19.94 13.00
CA TYR A 163 1.12 20.19 13.28
C TYR A 163 0.91 21.51 14.01
N ASP A 164 0.07 22.37 13.43
CA ASP A 164 -0.19 23.73 13.90
C ASP A 164 -1.24 23.84 15.03
N GLY A 165 -1.81 22.71 15.47
CA GLY A 165 -2.83 22.65 16.51
C GLY A 165 -4.25 22.93 16.05
N GLN A 166 -4.48 23.27 14.78
CA GLN A 166 -5.82 23.54 14.27
C GLN A 166 -6.55 22.24 13.91
N ARG A 167 -7.78 22.13 14.37
CA ARG A 167 -8.66 20.98 14.10
C ARG A 167 -9.24 21.04 12.68
N ARG A 168 -8.94 20.01 11.87
CA ARG A 168 -9.39 19.88 10.48
C ARG A 168 -10.05 18.54 10.20
N LEU A 169 -9.70 17.52 11.00
CA LEU A 169 -10.05 16.13 10.71
C LEU A 169 -11.56 15.89 10.67
N ASP A 170 -12.32 16.43 11.63
CA ASP A 170 -13.76 16.26 11.69
C ASP A 170 -14.51 16.94 10.52
N ASP A 171 -13.91 17.97 9.93
CA ASP A 171 -14.46 18.73 8.79
C ASP A 171 -13.88 18.27 7.45
N PHE A 172 -12.98 17.27 7.42
CA PHE A 172 -12.28 16.87 6.20
C PHE A 172 -13.22 16.39 5.10
N PHE A 173 -13.98 15.32 5.34
CA PHE A 173 -14.93 14.82 4.35
C PHE A 173 -16.11 15.77 4.11
N PRO A 174 -16.66 16.47 5.11
CA PRO A 174 -17.62 17.53 4.86
C PRO A 174 -17.14 18.56 3.86
N LYS A 175 -15.97 19.14 4.04
CA LYS A 175 -15.45 20.19 3.16
C LYS A 175 -15.08 19.68 1.77
N PHE A 176 -14.37 18.55 1.67
CA PHE A 176 -13.85 18.07 0.40
C PHE A 176 -14.82 17.23 -0.42
N LEU A 177 -15.80 16.61 0.18
CA LEU A 177 -16.76 15.73 -0.51
C LEU A 177 -18.21 16.08 -0.22
N GLY A 178 -18.48 17.15 0.53
CA GLY A 178 -19.83 17.55 0.89
C GLY A 178 -20.59 16.51 1.72
N VAL A 179 -19.89 15.73 2.54
CA VAL A 179 -20.51 14.81 3.47
C VAL A 179 -21.23 15.59 4.56
N GLU A 180 -22.41 15.18 4.97
CA GLU A 180 -23.15 15.84 6.05
C GLU A 180 -22.35 15.82 7.36
N LYS A 181 -22.19 17.00 7.98
CA LYS A 181 -21.48 17.14 9.25
C LYS A 181 -22.31 16.58 10.39
N SER A 182 -21.82 15.52 11.01
CA SER A 182 -22.51 14.83 12.09
C SER A 182 -21.53 14.11 13.02
N ALA A 183 -22.02 13.67 14.17
CA ALA A 183 -21.22 12.88 15.11
C ALA A 183 -20.73 11.55 14.50
N VAL A 184 -21.55 10.92 13.64
CA VAL A 184 -21.14 9.67 12.97
C VAL A 184 -20.10 9.92 11.89
N THR A 185 -20.19 11.00 11.13
CA THR A 185 -19.20 11.41 10.15
C THR A 185 -17.84 11.65 10.81
N SER A 186 -17.82 12.41 11.92
CA SER A 186 -16.58 12.64 12.68
C SER A 186 -16.00 11.35 13.24
N LEU A 187 -16.85 10.44 13.75
CA LEU A 187 -16.39 9.15 14.27
C LEU A 187 -15.78 8.27 13.17
N ILE A 188 -16.44 8.16 12.01
CA ILE A 188 -15.94 7.41 10.85
C ILE A 188 -14.61 7.98 10.39
N THR A 189 -14.51 9.31 10.24
CA THR A 189 -13.29 9.99 9.83
C THR A 189 -12.14 9.67 10.77
N ARG A 190 -12.35 9.83 12.09
CA ARG A 190 -11.32 9.54 13.09
C ARG A 190 -10.90 8.08 13.08
N LEU A 191 -11.83 7.13 13.00
CA LEU A 191 -11.53 5.70 12.98
C LEU A 191 -10.66 5.32 11.79
N TRP A 192 -10.99 5.77 10.59
CA TRP A 192 -10.25 5.44 9.39
C TRP A 192 -8.86 6.07 9.37
N PHE A 193 -8.74 7.36 9.69
CA PHE A 193 -7.45 8.04 9.74
C PHE A 193 -6.55 7.50 10.84
N MET A 194 -7.05 7.30 12.07
CA MET A 194 -6.26 6.69 13.15
C MET A 194 -5.88 5.24 12.81
N GLY A 195 -6.71 4.52 12.06
CA GLY A 195 -6.39 3.22 11.48
C GLY A 195 -5.11 3.28 10.64
N GLY A 196 -4.97 4.32 9.81
CA GLY A 196 -3.76 4.58 9.02
C GLY A 196 -2.52 4.80 9.90
N VAL A 197 -2.63 5.65 10.90
CA VAL A 197 -1.53 5.90 11.85
C VAL A 197 -1.15 4.61 12.60
N ALA A 198 -2.14 3.83 13.03
CA ALA A 198 -1.90 2.54 13.69
C ALA A 198 -1.16 1.56 12.78
N LYS A 199 -1.51 1.49 11.49
CA LYS A 199 -0.81 0.63 10.52
C LYS A 199 0.63 1.04 10.29
N VAL A 200 0.98 2.30 10.47
CA VAL A 200 2.36 2.78 10.38
C VAL A 200 3.18 2.42 11.63
N TYR A 201 2.65 2.71 12.83
CA TYR A 201 3.40 2.49 14.08
C TYR A 201 3.31 1.03 14.57
N HIS A 202 2.17 0.41 14.41
CA HIS A 202 1.84 -0.94 14.92
C HIS A 202 1.14 -1.75 13.83
N PRO A 203 1.84 -2.21 12.77
CA PRO A 203 1.23 -2.83 11.59
C PRO A 203 0.35 -4.06 11.90
N LEU A 204 0.59 -4.73 13.03
CA LEU A 204 -0.21 -5.87 13.48
C LEU A 204 -1.54 -5.47 14.15
N THR A 205 -1.77 -4.16 14.39
CA THR A 205 -3.06 -3.69 14.90
C THR A 205 -4.17 -4.12 13.96
N LYS A 206 -5.21 -4.71 14.53
CA LYS A 206 -6.37 -5.16 13.76
C LYS A 206 -7.21 -3.96 13.36
N ILE A 207 -7.16 -3.63 12.08
CA ILE A 207 -8.00 -2.63 11.42
C ILE A 207 -8.75 -3.36 10.32
N ASP A 208 -10.01 -3.69 10.57
CA ASP A 208 -10.85 -4.46 9.67
C ASP A 208 -11.95 -3.60 9.01
N GLN A 209 -11.84 -2.28 9.13
CA GLN A 209 -12.78 -1.34 8.54
C GLN A 209 -12.34 -0.89 7.14
N SER A 210 -13.34 -0.69 6.27
CA SER A 210 -13.24 -0.04 4.97
C SER A 210 -13.98 1.29 5.02
N LEU A 211 -13.35 2.36 4.55
CA LEU A 211 -14.05 3.62 4.26
C LEU A 211 -14.77 3.49 2.92
N ASP A 212 -16.07 3.70 2.89
CA ASP A 212 -16.85 3.57 1.67
C ASP A 212 -17.44 4.94 1.28
N LEU A 213 -16.88 5.54 0.22
CA LEU A 213 -17.32 6.84 -0.29
C LEU A 213 -18.42 6.64 -1.33
N VAL A 214 -19.66 6.98 -0.94
CA VAL A 214 -20.87 6.74 -1.73
C VAL A 214 -21.36 8.05 -2.34
N GLY A 215 -21.67 8.08 -3.64
CA GLY A 215 -22.27 9.26 -4.27
C GLY A 215 -21.89 9.38 -5.74
N SER A 216 -22.43 10.41 -6.41
CA SER A 216 -22.32 10.57 -7.85
C SER A 216 -20.88 10.67 -8.36
N GLN A 217 -20.70 10.39 -9.63
CA GLN A 217 -19.42 10.50 -10.32
C GLN A 217 -19.01 11.99 -10.43
N GLY A 218 -17.70 12.25 -10.49
CA GLY A 218 -17.17 13.60 -10.69
C GLY A 218 -17.08 14.47 -9.42
N ILE A 219 -17.39 13.94 -8.23
CA ILE A 219 -17.18 14.65 -6.94
C ILE A 219 -15.70 14.71 -6.54
N GLY A 220 -14.88 13.81 -7.07
CA GLY A 220 -13.44 13.74 -6.75
C GLY A 220 -13.09 12.74 -5.65
N LYS A 221 -13.91 11.70 -5.42
CA LYS A 221 -13.67 10.65 -4.40
C LYS A 221 -12.31 9.97 -4.55
N THR A 222 -12.04 9.44 -5.74
CA THR A 222 -10.77 8.75 -6.08
C THR A 222 -9.59 9.71 -6.00
N THR A 223 -9.72 10.92 -6.58
CA THR A 223 -8.67 11.95 -6.52
C THR A 223 -8.36 12.39 -5.10
N LEU A 224 -9.36 12.51 -4.23
CA LEU A 224 -9.16 12.82 -2.81
C LEU A 224 -8.28 11.76 -2.14
N LEU A 225 -8.60 10.48 -2.32
CA LEU A 225 -7.85 9.36 -1.73
C LEU A 225 -6.42 9.31 -2.26
N GLN A 226 -6.23 9.55 -3.57
CA GLN A 226 -4.92 9.60 -4.20
C GLN A 226 -4.07 10.74 -3.65
N ASN A 227 -4.60 11.96 -3.59
CA ASN A 227 -3.87 13.13 -3.08
C ASN A 227 -3.64 13.08 -1.57
N LEU A 228 -4.47 12.37 -0.82
CA LEU A 228 -4.33 12.17 0.62
C LEU A 228 -3.18 11.23 0.99
N ALA A 229 -2.77 10.34 0.06
CA ALA A 229 -1.76 9.33 0.33
C ALA A 229 -0.37 9.95 0.50
N PRO A 230 0.29 9.81 1.67
CA PRO A 230 1.66 10.28 1.86
C PRO A 230 2.61 9.71 0.81
N MET A 231 3.50 10.55 0.29
CA MET A 231 4.52 10.17 -0.69
C MET A 231 3.96 9.49 -1.97
N GLY A 232 2.67 9.68 -2.27
CA GLY A 232 2.01 9.04 -3.41
C GLY A 232 1.79 7.53 -3.26
N LEU A 233 1.85 6.97 -2.03
CA LEU A 233 1.68 5.54 -1.76
C LEU A 233 0.19 5.14 -1.80
N TYR A 234 -0.38 5.27 -2.98
CA TYR A 234 -1.77 4.98 -3.32
C TYR A 234 -1.84 3.98 -4.47
N THR A 235 -2.84 3.10 -4.43
CA THR A 235 -3.21 2.27 -5.58
C THR A 235 -4.71 2.06 -5.65
N ASP A 236 -5.24 2.07 -6.86
CA ASP A 236 -6.57 1.60 -7.27
C ASP A 236 -6.48 0.44 -8.28
N GLN A 237 -5.26 -0.01 -8.57
CA GLN A 237 -4.98 -1.18 -9.41
C GLN A 237 -5.22 -2.48 -8.63
N PHE A 238 -6.48 -2.71 -8.29
CA PHE A 238 -6.92 -3.81 -7.45
C PHE A 238 -8.22 -4.38 -8.02
N ASN A 239 -8.18 -5.59 -8.56
CA ASN A 239 -9.30 -6.20 -9.27
C ASN A 239 -9.86 -7.46 -8.59
N SER A 240 -9.17 -7.97 -7.56
CA SER A 240 -9.57 -9.16 -6.84
C SER A 240 -9.05 -9.17 -5.39
N VAL A 241 -9.89 -9.60 -4.45
CA VAL A 241 -9.49 -9.78 -3.04
C VAL A 241 -8.78 -11.12 -2.78
N THR A 242 -8.70 -12.00 -3.77
CA THR A 242 -8.15 -13.36 -3.65
C THR A 242 -7.01 -13.65 -4.60
N ASP A 243 -6.87 -12.88 -5.67
CA ASP A 243 -5.79 -13.05 -6.63
C ASP A 243 -4.44 -12.67 -6.03
N LYS A 244 -3.41 -13.50 -6.28
CA LYS A 244 -2.10 -13.31 -5.65
C LYS A 244 -1.32 -12.15 -6.23
N ASP A 245 -1.44 -11.91 -7.53
CA ASP A 245 -0.71 -10.84 -8.21
C ASP A 245 -1.32 -9.48 -7.82
N ASP A 246 -2.65 -9.40 -7.73
CA ASP A 246 -3.35 -8.23 -7.18
C ASP A 246 -2.92 -7.95 -5.73
N LEU A 247 -2.83 -8.98 -4.88
CA LEU A 247 -2.32 -8.83 -3.51
C LEU A 247 -0.86 -8.37 -3.46
N GLY A 248 -0.04 -8.78 -4.44
CA GLY A 248 1.33 -8.32 -4.60
C GLY A 248 1.43 -6.82 -4.84
N ASN A 249 0.51 -6.25 -5.64
CA ASN A 249 0.44 -4.82 -5.97
C ASN A 249 0.06 -3.94 -4.76
N LEU A 250 -0.42 -4.53 -3.66
CA LEU A 250 -0.74 -3.80 -2.44
C LEU A 250 0.46 -3.59 -1.51
N ILE A 251 1.56 -4.31 -1.76
CA ILE A 251 2.78 -4.20 -0.93
C ILE A 251 3.39 -2.82 -1.15
N GLY A 252 3.74 -2.16 -0.04
CA GLY A 252 4.31 -0.81 -0.10
C GLY A 252 3.29 0.31 -0.31
N MET A 253 2.00 0.01 -0.49
CA MET A 253 0.95 1.03 -0.57
C MET A 253 0.42 1.36 0.82
N PHE A 254 -0.03 2.62 1.00
CA PHE A 254 -0.59 3.09 2.25
C PHE A 254 -2.11 3.28 2.18
N ILE A 255 -2.64 3.78 1.06
CA ILE A 255 -4.07 3.81 0.78
C ILE A 255 -4.35 2.90 -0.42
N VAL A 256 -5.19 1.90 -0.20
CA VAL A 256 -5.69 1.00 -1.25
C VAL A 256 -7.17 1.31 -1.47
N ASN A 257 -7.52 1.65 -2.70
CA ASN A 257 -8.89 1.98 -3.08
C ASN A 257 -9.44 0.93 -4.06
N ASP A 258 -10.55 0.31 -3.71
CA ASP A 258 -11.35 -0.47 -4.66
C ASP A 258 -12.30 0.48 -5.39
N ASP A 259 -11.82 1.04 -6.50
CA ASP A 259 -12.56 2.03 -7.26
C ASP A 259 -13.80 1.42 -7.92
N GLU A 260 -14.94 2.11 -7.77
CA GLU A 260 -16.26 1.64 -8.19
C GLU A 260 -16.62 0.23 -7.66
N MET A 261 -15.97 -0.20 -6.57
CA MET A 261 -16.12 -1.54 -5.99
C MET A 261 -15.85 -2.66 -7.02
N ALA A 262 -14.91 -2.44 -7.96
CA ALA A 262 -14.65 -3.34 -9.06
C ALA A 262 -14.16 -4.72 -8.61
N ALA A 263 -13.33 -4.78 -7.58
CA ALA A 263 -12.83 -6.03 -6.98
C ALA A 263 -13.89 -6.67 -6.07
N THR A 264 -14.49 -5.89 -5.18
CA THR A 264 -15.44 -6.44 -4.19
C THR A 264 -16.77 -6.84 -4.81
N SER A 265 -17.20 -6.24 -5.93
CA SER A 265 -18.44 -6.65 -6.63
C SER A 265 -18.35 -8.06 -7.27
N LYS A 266 -17.14 -8.53 -7.58
CA LYS A 266 -16.88 -9.85 -8.15
C LYS A 266 -16.62 -10.93 -7.08
N SER A 267 -16.45 -10.52 -5.85
CA SER A 267 -16.12 -11.40 -4.72
C SER A 267 -17.34 -11.72 -3.88
N SER A 268 -17.34 -12.89 -3.25
CA SER A 268 -18.35 -13.21 -2.24
C SER A 268 -18.17 -12.31 -1.01
N PHE A 269 -19.24 -12.10 -0.28
CA PHE A 269 -19.18 -11.28 0.93
C PHE A 269 -18.24 -11.87 1.99
N GLU A 270 -18.14 -13.20 2.07
CA GLU A 270 -17.22 -13.88 2.99
C GLU A 270 -15.75 -13.66 2.59
N GLU A 271 -15.42 -13.64 1.30
CA GLU A 271 -14.07 -13.30 0.82
C GLU A 271 -13.70 -11.86 1.17
N ILE A 272 -14.64 -10.91 1.01
CA ILE A 272 -14.43 -9.51 1.40
C ILE A 272 -14.21 -9.41 2.92
N LYS A 273 -15.05 -10.04 3.74
CA LYS A 273 -14.88 -10.09 5.19
C LYS A 273 -13.52 -10.65 5.58
N ARG A 274 -13.11 -11.76 4.96
CA ARG A 274 -11.81 -12.38 5.20
C ARG A 274 -10.69 -11.43 4.82
N PHE A 275 -10.73 -10.86 3.60
CA PHE A 275 -9.74 -9.89 3.16
C PHE A 275 -9.61 -8.72 4.14
N LEU A 276 -10.71 -8.13 4.60
CA LEU A 276 -10.66 -7.02 5.57
C LEU A 276 -10.10 -7.46 6.93
N THR A 277 -10.45 -8.65 7.40
CA THR A 277 -10.09 -9.13 8.75
C THR A 277 -8.65 -9.62 8.85
N ASP A 278 -8.11 -10.23 7.78
CA ASP A 278 -6.75 -10.77 7.80
C ASP A 278 -5.72 -9.65 7.86
N ASN A 279 -4.82 -9.70 8.85
CA ASN A 279 -3.73 -8.71 9.00
C ASN A 279 -2.53 -8.98 8.11
N ASN A 280 -2.50 -10.13 7.44
CA ASN A 280 -1.40 -10.54 6.58
C ASN A 280 -1.90 -11.43 5.45
N PHE A 281 -1.09 -11.55 4.41
CA PHE A 281 -1.32 -12.47 3.31
C PHE A 281 -0.02 -13.13 2.88
N LYS A 282 -0.12 -14.33 2.29
CA LYS A 282 1.03 -15.03 1.72
C LYS A 282 1.11 -14.73 0.24
N TYR A 283 2.24 -14.20 -0.18
CA TYR A 283 2.56 -13.89 -1.57
C TYR A 283 3.94 -14.44 -1.92
N ARG A 284 4.10 -14.94 -3.12
CA ARG A 284 5.39 -15.34 -3.66
C ARG A 284 5.79 -14.36 -4.75
N PRO A 285 6.72 -13.41 -4.48
CA PRO A 285 7.22 -12.52 -5.51
C PRO A 285 7.77 -13.30 -6.72
N PRO A 286 7.69 -12.75 -7.92
CA PRO A 286 8.31 -13.37 -9.10
C PRO A 286 9.76 -13.76 -8.80
N TYR A 287 10.16 -14.95 -9.25
CA TYR A 287 11.50 -15.54 -9.05
C TYR A 287 11.88 -15.88 -7.61
N ALA A 288 11.10 -15.54 -6.60
CA ALA A 288 11.38 -15.96 -5.21
C ALA A 288 11.25 -17.47 -5.05
N LYS A 289 12.18 -18.09 -4.29
CA LYS A 289 12.19 -19.54 -4.02
C LYS A 289 11.00 -19.97 -3.14
N HIS A 290 10.62 -19.11 -2.21
CA HIS A 290 9.56 -19.40 -1.21
C HIS A 290 8.57 -18.25 -1.09
N PRO A 291 7.28 -18.55 -0.79
CA PRO A 291 6.33 -17.51 -0.44
C PRO A 291 6.74 -16.83 0.87
N LYS A 292 6.54 -15.52 0.93
CA LYS A 292 6.69 -14.70 2.13
C LYS A 292 5.32 -14.34 2.70
N GLN A 293 5.27 -14.08 3.99
CA GLN A 293 4.11 -13.51 4.65
C GLN A 293 4.31 -11.99 4.72
N PHE A 294 3.38 -11.25 4.14
CA PHE A 294 3.36 -9.79 4.14
C PHE A 294 2.31 -9.29 5.10
N ILE A 295 2.68 -8.30 5.91
CA ILE A 295 1.77 -7.63 6.84
C ILE A 295 1.05 -6.52 6.08
N LYS A 296 -0.27 -6.42 6.24
CA LYS A 296 -1.05 -5.30 5.69
C LYS A 296 -0.70 -4.01 6.42
N LYS A 297 -0.01 -3.11 5.72
CA LYS A 297 0.40 -1.79 6.23
C LYS A 297 -0.46 -0.65 5.67
N PHE A 298 -1.54 -0.99 4.98
CA PHE A 298 -2.45 -0.05 4.34
C PHE A 298 -3.79 0.06 5.06
N ILE A 299 -4.47 1.16 4.81
CA ILE A 299 -5.89 1.34 5.07
C ILE A 299 -6.67 1.18 3.77
N PHE A 300 -7.87 0.63 3.90
CA PHE A 300 -8.70 0.28 2.75
C PHE A 300 -9.84 1.28 2.57
N ALA A 301 -10.07 1.67 1.33
CA ALA A 301 -11.19 2.50 0.92
C ALA A 301 -11.89 1.87 -0.28
N ARG A 302 -13.14 2.22 -0.49
CA ARG A 302 -13.93 1.85 -1.67
C ARG A 302 -14.73 3.05 -2.14
N THR A 303 -14.97 3.14 -3.44
CA THR A 303 -15.87 4.14 -4.01
C THR A 303 -17.04 3.46 -4.70
N THR A 304 -18.21 4.08 -4.69
CA THR A 304 -19.38 3.61 -5.44
C THR A 304 -20.37 4.73 -5.70
N ASN A 305 -21.14 4.57 -6.78
CA ASN A 305 -22.29 5.42 -7.08
C ASN A 305 -23.62 4.82 -6.55
N ASN A 306 -23.59 3.55 -6.16
CA ASN A 306 -24.77 2.86 -5.64
C ASN A 306 -24.95 3.14 -4.13
N ARG A 307 -26.05 3.79 -3.78
CA ARG A 307 -26.36 4.12 -2.39
C ARG A 307 -26.60 2.86 -1.55
N THR A 308 -27.34 1.91 -2.07
CA THR A 308 -27.75 0.68 -1.36
C THR A 308 -26.87 -0.50 -1.79
N TYR A 309 -25.61 -0.46 -1.39
CA TYR A 309 -24.60 -1.44 -1.83
C TYR A 309 -24.33 -2.55 -0.81
N LEU A 310 -24.75 -2.38 0.47
CA LEU A 310 -24.56 -3.38 1.52
C LEU A 310 -25.60 -4.49 1.41
N LYS A 311 -25.26 -5.54 0.65
CA LYS A 311 -26.19 -6.65 0.34
C LYS A 311 -26.36 -7.65 1.49
N ASP A 312 -25.38 -7.81 2.35
CA ASP A 312 -25.43 -8.75 3.48
C ASP A 312 -25.57 -7.97 4.78
N LYS A 313 -26.61 -8.28 5.54
CA LYS A 313 -26.91 -7.67 6.85
C LYS A 313 -25.96 -8.17 7.96
N THR A 314 -25.18 -9.25 7.69
CA THR A 314 -24.23 -9.82 8.65
C THR A 314 -22.83 -9.28 8.44
N GLY A 315 -22.17 -8.78 9.51
CA GLY A 315 -20.78 -8.32 9.43
C GLY A 315 -20.58 -6.94 8.83
N THR A 316 -21.65 -6.14 8.67
CA THR A 316 -21.63 -4.75 8.19
C THR A 316 -20.77 -3.82 9.04
N ARG A 317 -20.40 -4.21 10.27
CA ARG A 317 -19.54 -3.42 11.18
C ARG A 317 -18.20 -3.01 10.56
N ARG A 318 -17.75 -3.71 9.49
CA ARG A 318 -16.49 -3.43 8.78
C ARG A 318 -16.59 -2.27 7.81
N PHE A 319 -17.79 -1.85 7.47
CA PHE A 319 -18.02 -0.80 6.48
C PHE A 319 -18.33 0.52 7.15
N LEU A 320 -17.65 1.56 6.72
CA LEU A 320 -17.76 2.93 7.20
C LEU A 320 -18.23 3.82 6.04
N PRO A 321 -19.54 3.77 5.69
CA PRO A 321 -20.07 4.51 4.56
C PRO A 321 -20.18 6.01 4.86
N LEU A 322 -19.83 6.83 3.87
CA LEU A 322 -20.05 8.27 3.87
C LEU A 322 -20.74 8.69 2.57
N MET A 323 -21.91 9.32 2.69
CA MET A 323 -22.63 9.86 1.54
C MET A 323 -22.04 11.20 1.14
N THR A 324 -21.64 11.33 -0.14
CA THR A 324 -21.02 12.52 -0.70
C THR A 324 -22.01 13.33 -1.53
N HIS A 325 -21.95 14.67 -1.44
CA HIS A 325 -22.86 15.57 -2.12
C HIS A 325 -22.13 16.74 -2.80
N LYS A 326 -22.18 16.80 -4.13
CA LYS A 326 -21.50 17.86 -4.89
C LYS A 326 -21.96 19.27 -4.50
N SER A 327 -23.24 19.44 -4.18
CA SER A 327 -23.83 20.72 -3.79
C SER A 327 -23.37 21.25 -2.42
N LEU A 328 -22.84 20.35 -1.55
CA LEU A 328 -22.35 20.70 -0.22
C LEU A 328 -20.79 20.75 -0.16
N GLN A 329 -20.12 20.49 -1.27
CA GLN A 329 -18.67 20.52 -1.35
C GLN A 329 -18.15 21.98 -1.29
N GLU A 330 -17.30 22.27 -0.30
CA GLU A 330 -16.71 23.61 -0.10
C GLU A 330 -15.33 23.71 -0.75
N LEU A 331 -14.53 22.63 -0.72
CA LEU A 331 -13.14 22.56 -1.19
C LEU A 331 -13.01 21.55 -2.33
N ASN A 332 -12.14 21.83 -3.27
CA ASN A 332 -11.87 20.95 -4.41
C ASN A 332 -10.72 19.98 -4.06
N PRO A 333 -10.91 18.64 -4.17
CA PRO A 333 -9.87 17.66 -3.92
C PRO A 333 -8.61 17.81 -4.79
N VAL A 334 -8.71 18.48 -5.94
CA VAL A 334 -7.57 18.66 -6.87
C VAL A 334 -6.74 19.88 -6.51
N THR A 335 -7.40 21.03 -6.23
CA THR A 335 -6.71 22.31 -6.06
C THR A 335 -6.42 22.67 -4.61
N ASP A 336 -7.30 22.26 -3.68
CA ASP A 336 -7.27 22.73 -2.30
C ASP A 336 -6.66 21.72 -1.35
N LEU A 337 -6.55 20.42 -1.73
CA LEU A 337 -5.84 19.41 -0.97
C LEU A 337 -4.34 19.46 -1.28
N THR A 338 -3.69 20.51 -0.79
CA THR A 338 -2.26 20.73 -0.97
C THR A 338 -1.42 19.75 -0.12
N PRO A 339 -0.14 19.50 -0.48
CA PRO A 339 0.76 18.69 0.35
C PRO A 339 0.88 19.18 1.79
N ASP A 340 0.84 20.49 2.02
CA ASP A 340 0.86 21.08 3.38
C ASP A 340 -0.43 20.74 4.13
N TYR A 341 -1.59 20.83 3.47
CA TYR A 341 -2.86 20.45 4.08
C TYR A 341 -2.87 18.95 4.46
N VAL A 342 -2.39 18.08 3.56
CA VAL A 342 -2.23 16.64 3.83
C VAL A 342 -1.31 16.39 5.02
N GLN A 343 -0.19 17.13 5.10
CA GLN A 343 0.73 17.03 6.24
C GLN A 343 0.06 17.44 7.55
N GLN A 344 -0.75 18.51 7.56
CA GLN A 344 -1.49 18.95 8.74
C GLN A 344 -2.55 17.94 9.18
N ILE A 345 -3.30 17.33 8.25
CA ILE A 345 -4.28 16.28 8.55
C ILE A 345 -3.62 15.06 9.19
N TRP A 346 -2.52 14.56 8.63
CA TRP A 346 -1.80 13.44 9.23
C TRP A 346 -1.16 13.83 10.56
N GLY A 347 -0.66 15.06 10.70
CA GLY A 347 -0.14 15.61 11.96
C GLY A 347 -1.19 15.66 13.07
N GLU A 348 -2.41 16.14 12.76
CA GLU A 348 -3.56 16.10 13.66
C GLU A 348 -3.94 14.67 14.04
N THR A 349 -3.94 13.77 13.06
CA THR A 349 -4.28 12.36 13.29
C THR A 349 -3.28 11.69 14.22
N VAL A 350 -1.97 11.92 14.04
CA VAL A 350 -0.92 11.41 14.94
C VAL A 350 -1.09 11.99 16.34
N TRP A 351 -1.40 13.28 16.44
CA TRP A 351 -1.65 13.92 17.73
C TRP A 351 -2.83 13.27 18.46
N LEU A 352 -3.95 13.04 17.77
CA LEU A 352 -5.11 12.35 18.34
C LEU A 352 -4.79 10.90 18.75
N TYR A 353 -4.09 10.17 17.89
CA TYR A 353 -3.70 8.80 18.13
C TYR A 353 -2.81 8.65 19.38
N LYS A 354 -1.82 9.54 19.55
CA LYS A 354 -0.91 9.53 20.72
C LYS A 354 -1.61 9.85 22.03
N GLN A 355 -2.75 10.56 22.00
CA GLN A 355 -3.53 10.88 23.19
C GLN A 355 -4.57 9.82 23.55
N ALA A 356 -5.02 9.02 22.58
CA ALA A 356 -6.02 8.00 22.80
C ALA A 356 -5.40 6.79 23.51
N LYS A 357 -6.01 6.35 24.62
CA LYS A 357 -5.59 5.12 25.31
C LYS A 357 -5.90 3.88 24.46
N ASP A 358 -7.11 3.80 23.94
CA ASP A 358 -7.63 2.71 23.12
C ASP A 358 -8.41 3.30 21.95
N PRO A 359 -7.75 3.73 20.84
CA PRO A 359 -8.38 4.53 19.80
C PRO A 359 -9.49 3.80 19.03
N PHE A 360 -9.54 2.47 19.11
CA PHE A 360 -10.51 1.62 18.40
C PHE A 360 -11.54 0.97 19.33
N LEU A 361 -11.46 1.22 20.63
CA LEU A 361 -12.48 0.76 21.58
C LEU A 361 -13.69 1.69 21.54
N LEU A 362 -14.78 1.22 20.94
CA LEU A 362 -16.02 1.98 20.82
C LEU A 362 -16.93 1.73 22.00
N SER A 363 -17.53 2.78 22.52
CA SER A 363 -18.61 2.68 23.50
C SER A 363 -19.87 2.05 22.86
N PRO A 364 -20.81 1.48 23.65
CA PRO A 364 -22.08 0.97 23.13
C PRO A 364 -22.85 2.00 22.30
N LYS A 365 -22.86 3.26 22.73
CA LYS A 365 -23.52 4.37 22.02
C LYS A 365 -22.88 4.66 20.66
N GLN A 366 -21.54 4.58 20.55
CA GLN A 366 -20.84 4.76 19.28
C GLN A 366 -21.09 3.58 18.32
N ASN A 367 -21.15 2.36 18.84
CA ASN A 367 -21.49 1.18 18.03
C ASN A 367 -22.91 1.28 17.48
N GLU A 368 -23.90 1.66 18.31
CA GLU A 368 -25.27 1.88 17.92
C GLU A 368 -25.39 3.00 16.86
N LEU A 369 -24.67 4.11 17.05
CA LEU A 369 -24.63 5.21 16.09
C LEU A 369 -24.15 4.74 14.71
N LEU A 370 -23.06 3.98 14.67
CA LEU A 370 -22.53 3.41 13.43
C LEU A 370 -23.47 2.38 12.80
N GLU A 371 -24.12 1.55 13.60
CA GLU A 371 -25.09 0.56 13.11
C GLU A 371 -26.31 1.23 12.47
N ASN A 372 -26.91 2.21 13.16
CA ASN A 372 -28.05 2.96 12.63
C ASN A 372 -27.67 3.73 11.35
N HIS A 373 -26.45 4.26 11.27
CA HIS A 373 -25.97 4.92 10.08
C HIS A 373 -25.83 3.96 8.89
N ARG A 374 -25.31 2.74 9.08
CA ARG A 374 -25.16 1.72 8.03
C ARG A 374 -26.47 1.26 7.43
N LYS A 375 -27.55 1.23 8.22
CA LYS A 375 -28.89 0.85 7.74
C LYS A 375 -29.36 1.69 6.54
N GLN A 376 -28.89 2.93 6.40
CA GLN A 376 -29.22 3.80 5.27
C GLN A 376 -28.57 3.35 3.94
N PHE A 377 -27.59 2.46 4.01
CA PHE A 377 -26.82 1.94 2.86
C PHE A 377 -27.10 0.45 2.61
N GLU A 378 -27.94 -0.18 3.42
CA GLU A 378 -28.33 -1.56 3.22
C GLU A 378 -29.13 -1.70 1.92
N TYR A 379 -28.84 -2.78 1.21
CA TYR A 379 -29.58 -3.13 0.02
C TYR A 379 -30.98 -3.54 0.41
N VAL A 380 -31.94 -2.81 -0.10
CA VAL A 380 -33.35 -3.18 -0.02
C VAL A 380 -33.71 -3.88 -1.30
N ASP A 381 -34.01 -5.16 -1.25
CA ASP A 381 -34.56 -5.87 -2.39
C ASP A 381 -36.05 -5.56 -2.47
N SER A 382 -36.41 -4.63 -3.37
CA SER A 382 -37.81 -4.26 -3.59
C SER A 382 -38.72 -5.45 -3.86
N ALA A 383 -38.17 -6.52 -4.48
CA ALA A 383 -38.93 -7.75 -4.68
C ALA A 383 -39.11 -8.55 -3.39
N GLU A 384 -38.12 -8.49 -2.47
CA GLU A 384 -38.19 -9.14 -1.16
C GLU A 384 -39.24 -8.42 -0.29
N ASP A 385 -39.20 -7.09 -0.25
CA ASP A 385 -40.16 -6.28 0.52
C ASP A 385 -41.61 -6.44 -0.02
N GLU A 386 -41.78 -6.32 -1.36
CA GLU A 386 -43.11 -6.49 -1.95
C GLU A 386 -43.61 -7.92 -1.80
N LEU A 387 -42.75 -8.93 -1.88
CA LEU A 387 -43.10 -10.32 -1.61
C LEU A 387 -43.47 -10.51 -0.13
N ALA A 388 -42.74 -9.90 0.80
CA ALA A 388 -43.08 -9.94 2.24
C ALA A 388 -44.46 -9.36 2.50
N ASP A 389 -44.76 -8.20 1.90
CA ASP A 389 -46.08 -7.54 2.02
C ASP A 389 -47.19 -8.40 1.43
N VAL A 390 -46.98 -9.01 0.26
CA VAL A 390 -47.95 -9.91 -0.37
C VAL A 390 -48.16 -11.16 0.48
N LEU A 391 -47.07 -11.75 1.02
CA LEU A 391 -47.19 -12.92 1.91
C LEU A 391 -47.94 -12.58 3.19
N TYR A 392 -47.68 -11.44 3.78
CA TYR A 392 -48.34 -10.99 5.02
C TYR A 392 -49.82 -10.65 4.80
N ASN A 393 -50.14 -9.90 3.76
CA ASN A 393 -51.51 -9.39 3.55
C ASN A 393 -52.44 -10.42 2.87
N ASP A 394 -51.91 -11.19 1.90
CA ASP A 394 -52.75 -12.05 1.04
C ASP A 394 -52.63 -13.55 1.38
N PHE A 395 -51.49 -13.97 1.94
CA PHE A 395 -51.20 -15.40 2.20
C PHE A 395 -50.75 -15.67 3.62
N HIS A 396 -51.22 -14.87 4.58
CA HIS A 396 -50.88 -14.98 5.99
C HIS A 396 -50.99 -16.42 6.51
N ASP A 397 -49.86 -17.01 6.95
CA ASP A 397 -49.76 -18.39 7.43
C ASP A 397 -50.20 -19.52 6.47
N ALA A 398 -50.26 -19.25 5.17
CA ALA A 398 -50.65 -20.26 4.20
C ALA A 398 -49.57 -21.35 4.07
N ASP A 399 -49.93 -22.62 4.28
CA ASP A 399 -49.05 -23.76 4.09
C ASP A 399 -48.72 -24.04 2.61
N PHE A 400 -49.59 -23.56 1.72
CA PHE A 400 -49.41 -23.71 0.28
C PHE A 400 -49.90 -22.45 -0.45
N ILE A 401 -49.04 -21.92 -1.35
CA ILE A 401 -49.29 -20.72 -2.15
C ILE A 401 -49.21 -21.09 -3.64
N PRO A 402 -50.25 -20.89 -4.45
CA PRO A 402 -50.25 -21.16 -5.89
C PRO A 402 -49.24 -20.24 -6.60
N THR A 403 -48.39 -20.83 -7.46
CA THR A 403 -47.41 -20.04 -8.22
C THR A 403 -48.08 -18.96 -9.07
N HIS A 404 -49.17 -19.24 -9.73
CA HIS A 404 -49.81 -18.29 -10.65
C HIS A 404 -50.39 -17.08 -9.90
N GLU A 405 -50.95 -17.26 -8.71
CA GLU A 405 -51.48 -16.18 -7.88
C GLU A 405 -50.34 -15.26 -7.40
N LEU A 406 -49.26 -15.86 -6.88
CA LEU A 406 -48.13 -15.10 -6.38
C LEU A 406 -47.41 -14.34 -7.55
N MET A 407 -47.23 -14.98 -8.69
CA MET A 407 -46.58 -14.34 -9.83
C MET A 407 -47.44 -13.27 -10.49
N PHE A 408 -48.76 -13.38 -10.41
CA PHE A 408 -49.71 -12.35 -10.84
C PHE A 408 -49.55 -11.06 -10.02
N LYS A 409 -49.44 -11.21 -8.70
CA LYS A 409 -49.25 -10.07 -7.79
C LYS A 409 -47.90 -9.42 -7.91
N LEU A 410 -46.87 -10.21 -8.27
CA LEU A 410 -45.46 -9.78 -8.39
C LEU A 410 -44.99 -9.75 -9.86
N CYS A 411 -45.88 -9.39 -10.79
CA CYS A 411 -45.64 -9.45 -12.24
C CYS A 411 -44.50 -8.55 -12.71
N ASN A 412 -44.05 -7.58 -11.92
CA ASN A 412 -42.91 -6.71 -12.20
C ASN A 412 -41.54 -7.42 -12.06
N TYR A 413 -41.52 -8.62 -11.47
CA TYR A 413 -40.30 -9.34 -11.19
C TYR A 413 -40.21 -10.66 -11.99
N LYS A 414 -38.97 -11.13 -12.25
CA LYS A 414 -38.75 -12.41 -12.91
C LYS A 414 -39.16 -13.57 -11.97
N ASP A 415 -39.87 -14.54 -12.50
CA ASP A 415 -40.26 -15.76 -11.79
C ASP A 415 -39.12 -16.44 -11.04
N THR A 416 -37.92 -16.47 -11.65
CA THR A 416 -36.73 -17.08 -11.05
C THR A 416 -36.29 -16.34 -9.78
N LYS A 417 -36.45 -15.02 -9.74
CA LYS A 417 -36.13 -14.20 -8.57
C LYS A 417 -37.08 -14.47 -7.42
N ILE A 418 -38.38 -14.46 -7.69
CA ILE A 418 -39.38 -14.74 -6.68
C ILE A 418 -39.23 -16.16 -6.12
N ARG A 419 -38.97 -17.17 -6.97
CA ARG A 419 -38.69 -18.53 -6.52
C ARG A 419 -37.49 -18.60 -5.58
N ASN A 420 -36.40 -17.93 -5.92
CA ASN A 420 -35.20 -17.90 -5.06
C ASN A 420 -35.49 -17.25 -3.70
N LEU A 421 -36.26 -16.17 -3.66
CA LEU A 421 -36.67 -15.53 -2.41
C LEU A 421 -37.55 -16.45 -1.56
N MET A 422 -38.56 -17.09 -2.16
CA MET A 422 -39.41 -18.07 -1.49
C MET A 422 -38.61 -19.24 -0.90
N ASP A 423 -37.69 -19.81 -1.69
CA ASP A 423 -36.89 -20.98 -1.28
C ASP A 423 -35.83 -20.66 -0.21
N ASN A 424 -35.22 -19.46 -0.24
CA ASN A 424 -34.06 -19.15 0.58
C ASN A 424 -34.33 -18.14 1.70
N VAL A 425 -35.34 -17.27 1.57
CA VAL A 425 -35.64 -16.21 2.54
C VAL A 425 -36.90 -16.51 3.35
N PHE A 426 -37.99 -16.89 2.63
CA PHE A 426 -39.32 -17.05 3.26
C PHE A 426 -39.66 -18.47 3.71
N ASN A 427 -38.70 -19.40 3.68
CA ASN A 427 -38.80 -20.78 4.13
C ASN A 427 -39.91 -21.59 3.46
N TYR A 428 -40.14 -21.37 2.17
CA TYR A 428 -41.00 -22.19 1.35
C TYR A 428 -40.20 -23.09 0.44
N GLU A 429 -40.83 -24.11 -0.14
CA GLU A 429 -40.24 -25.00 -1.15
C GLU A 429 -40.99 -24.87 -2.46
N SER A 430 -40.34 -24.43 -3.50
CA SER A 430 -40.89 -24.24 -4.84
C SER A 430 -41.18 -25.55 -5.56
N LYS A 431 -41.93 -25.48 -6.65
CA LYS A 431 -42.28 -26.62 -7.53
C LYS A 431 -43.10 -27.74 -6.86
N LYS A 432 -43.71 -27.51 -5.73
CA LYS A 432 -44.61 -28.49 -5.10
C LYS A 432 -46.00 -28.47 -5.75
N ARG A 433 -46.73 -29.56 -5.61
CA ARG A 433 -48.15 -29.65 -6.00
C ARG A 433 -49.02 -29.62 -4.76
N GLY A 434 -50.08 -28.87 -4.83
CA GLY A 434 -51.08 -28.75 -3.73
C GLY A 434 -52.47 -28.50 -4.32
N TYR A 435 -53.47 -28.52 -3.45
CA TYR A 435 -54.86 -28.21 -3.79
C TYR A 435 -55.15 -26.75 -3.49
N TYR A 436 -55.72 -26.06 -4.49
CA TYR A 436 -56.18 -24.70 -4.34
C TYR A 436 -57.51 -24.54 -5.09
N ASN A 437 -58.57 -24.05 -4.40
CA ASN A 437 -59.92 -23.96 -4.96
C ASN A 437 -60.41 -25.25 -5.60
N GLY A 438 -60.13 -26.40 -4.96
CA GLY A 438 -60.57 -27.72 -5.44
C GLY A 438 -59.76 -28.31 -6.63
N LYS A 439 -58.76 -27.61 -7.11
CA LYS A 439 -57.89 -28.08 -8.25
C LYS A 439 -56.46 -28.29 -7.79
N GLN A 440 -55.81 -29.30 -8.35
CA GLN A 440 -54.39 -29.51 -8.10
C GLN A 440 -53.57 -28.56 -8.98
N VAL A 441 -52.77 -27.70 -8.33
CA VAL A 441 -51.91 -26.68 -8.96
C VAL A 441 -50.45 -26.78 -8.49
N ARG A 442 -49.56 -26.14 -9.21
CA ARG A 442 -48.16 -25.97 -8.77
C ARG A 442 -48.04 -24.73 -7.87
N GLY A 443 -47.23 -24.82 -6.83
CA GLY A 443 -47.03 -23.74 -5.89
C GLY A 443 -45.83 -23.88 -5.01
N PHE A 444 -45.82 -23.10 -3.98
CA PHE A 444 -44.80 -23.07 -2.91
C PHE A 444 -45.44 -23.70 -1.66
N LYS A 445 -44.73 -24.63 -1.04
CA LYS A 445 -45.14 -25.28 0.20
C LYS A 445 -44.25 -24.82 1.34
N LYS A 446 -44.86 -24.39 2.47
CA LYS A 446 -44.09 -23.96 3.66
C LYS A 446 -43.27 -25.14 4.19
N ARG A 447 -42.01 -24.89 4.54
CA ARG A 447 -41.14 -25.87 5.22
C ARG A 447 -41.46 -25.84 6.70
N HIS A 448 -41.71 -26.98 7.30
CA HIS A 448 -41.96 -27.15 8.73
C HIS A 448 -40.67 -27.44 9.49
#